data_b9836037920618eeb6987c85eae484a2
#
_entry.id   b9836037920618eeb6987c85eae484a2
#
_cell.length_a   1.000
_cell.length_b   1.000
_cell.length_c   1.000
_cell.angle_alpha   90.00
_cell.angle_beta   90.00
_cell.angle_gamma   90.00
#
_symmetry.space_group_name_H-M   'P 1'
#
loop_
_entity.id
_entity.type
_entity.pdbx_description
1 polymer ?
#
loop_
_entity_poly.entity_id
_entity_poly.type
_entity_poly.pdbx_seq_one_letter_code
_entity_poly.pdbx_strand_id
1 'polypeptide(L)'
;MNLEKSLLIVILVGEINMDELLINQYLNKKGIAIVGQGFSYDKNMQRNDIVSQVDLIIEFHKLLLGGNLTGLSKIKSTIGREVESYKVQIRKLQKNYSYVSSKTCTNEIENIILSNGKIMLEKANKAINYIYEHDYFGVIRRSMNREEICLGKVDKSNLRKNNEKIEVCTIKGMTYNLVEEDLYNYIKKLQRKEINIDEEELIKLFVHGSHLSFNSFDYLRGLCSYPKDFLKFWERYRDSRKDNIREIYNIQNEECKGSRKARNDEQLLNGLKKSLKYESKNFII
;
A
#
# COMPACT_ATOMS: atom_id res chain seq x y z
N MET A 1 5.85 -45.70 10.25
CA MET A 1 4.68 -46.01 9.37
C MET A 1 3.48 -45.05 9.52
N ASN A 2 3.53 -44.03 10.40
CA ASN A 2 2.44 -43.07 10.60
C ASN A 2 2.68 -41.66 10.03
N LEU A 3 3.91 -41.28 9.70
CA LEU A 3 4.23 -39.96 9.13
C LEU A 3 3.95 -39.88 7.63
N GLU A 4 4.19 -40.97 6.88
CA GLU A 4 3.92 -40.99 5.43
C GLU A 4 2.41 -41.02 5.10
N LYS A 5 1.59 -41.67 5.95
CA LYS A 5 0.12 -41.65 5.78
C LYS A 5 -0.49 -40.27 6.08
N SER A 6 0.08 -39.53 7.03
CA SER A 6 -0.36 -38.14 7.31
C SER A 6 0.00 -37.20 6.15
N LEU A 7 1.13 -37.40 5.50
CA LEU A 7 1.54 -36.58 4.33
C LEU A 7 0.68 -36.87 3.10
N LEU A 8 0.29 -38.14 2.87
CA LEU A 8 -0.57 -38.54 1.74
C LEU A 8 -2.02 -38.04 1.90
N ILE A 9 -2.55 -37.94 3.12
CA ILE A 9 -3.89 -37.42 3.38
C ILE A 9 -3.96 -35.90 3.14
N VAL A 10 -2.87 -35.17 3.42
CA VAL A 10 -2.77 -33.73 3.14
C VAL A 10 -2.68 -33.42 1.64
N ILE A 11 -2.13 -34.32 0.85
CA ILE A 11 -2.05 -34.18 -0.62
C ILE A 11 -3.44 -34.43 -1.28
N LEU A 12 -4.34 -35.17 -0.64
CA LEU A 12 -5.66 -35.51 -1.18
C LEU A 12 -6.79 -34.50 -0.85
N VAL A 13 -6.56 -33.51 0.00
CA VAL A 13 -7.59 -32.55 0.48
C VAL A 13 -7.42 -31.13 -0.05
N GLY A 14 -6.61 -30.91 -1.05
CA GLY A 14 -6.44 -29.60 -1.70
C GLY A 14 -4.95 -29.29 -1.86
N GLU A 15 -4.58 -28.85 -3.03
CA GLU A 15 -3.23 -28.44 -3.40
C GLU A 15 -2.63 -27.44 -2.39
N ILE A 16 -2.10 -27.92 -1.27
CA ILE A 16 -1.20 -27.12 -0.46
C ILE A 16 0.06 -26.95 -1.29
N ASN A 17 0.20 -25.78 -1.85
CA ASN A 17 1.36 -25.43 -2.65
C ASN A 17 2.61 -25.58 -1.75
N MET A 18 3.59 -26.37 -2.18
CA MET A 18 4.83 -26.67 -1.45
C MET A 18 5.52 -25.38 -0.93
N ASP A 19 5.51 -24.31 -1.73
CA ASP A 19 6.07 -23.01 -1.35
C ASP A 19 5.36 -22.41 -0.12
N GLU A 20 4.04 -22.57 -0.01
CA GLU A 20 3.25 -22.07 1.12
C GLU A 20 3.57 -22.85 2.41
N LEU A 21 3.77 -24.15 2.30
CA LEU A 21 4.19 -24.98 3.42
C LEU A 21 5.59 -24.59 3.90
N LEU A 22 6.54 -24.37 3.00
CA LEU A 22 7.90 -23.95 3.33
C LEU A 22 7.94 -22.56 3.98
N ILE A 23 7.15 -21.60 3.47
CA ILE A 23 7.00 -20.27 4.06
C ILE A 23 6.43 -20.38 5.48
N ASN A 24 5.38 -21.20 5.67
CA ASN A 24 4.76 -21.40 6.98
C ASN A 24 5.76 -22.01 7.98
N GLN A 25 6.52 -23.00 7.58
CA GLN A 25 7.56 -23.60 8.41
C GLN A 25 8.65 -22.59 8.79
N TYR A 26 9.09 -21.76 7.84
CA TYR A 26 10.07 -20.72 8.08
C TYR A 26 9.55 -19.68 9.09
N LEU A 27 8.34 -19.16 8.88
CA LEU A 27 7.73 -18.17 9.77
C LEU A 27 7.53 -18.73 11.18
N ASN A 28 7.05 -19.97 11.29
CA ASN A 28 6.90 -20.65 12.58
C ASN A 28 8.23 -20.78 13.34
N LYS A 29 9.33 -21.10 12.66
CA LYS A 29 10.68 -21.13 13.26
C LYS A 29 11.12 -19.75 13.77
N LYS A 30 10.60 -18.66 13.17
CA LYS A 30 10.84 -17.28 13.60
C LYS A 30 9.84 -16.78 14.66
N GLY A 31 8.97 -17.64 15.19
CA GLY A 31 7.98 -17.27 16.19
C GLY A 31 6.73 -16.55 15.61
N ILE A 32 6.54 -16.61 14.29
CA ILE A 32 5.41 -16.00 13.59
C ILE A 32 4.43 -17.09 13.19
N ALA A 33 3.19 -17.04 13.69
CA ALA A 33 2.13 -18.00 13.38
C ALA A 33 1.16 -17.43 12.35
N ILE A 34 0.80 -18.22 11.33
CA ILE A 34 -0.25 -17.86 10.37
C ILE A 34 -1.56 -18.45 10.83
N VAL A 35 -2.56 -17.60 11.08
CA VAL A 35 -3.85 -18.00 11.70
C VAL A 35 -4.96 -18.20 10.66
N GLY A 36 -4.86 -17.57 9.49
CA GLY A 36 -5.83 -17.73 8.40
C GLY A 36 -7.15 -16.95 8.58
N GLN A 37 -7.43 -16.41 9.76
CA GLN A 37 -8.63 -15.63 10.05
C GLN A 37 -8.29 -14.19 10.41
N GLY A 38 -9.03 -13.22 9.84
CA GLY A 38 -8.85 -11.80 10.13
C GLY A 38 -9.15 -11.48 11.59
N PHE A 39 -8.34 -10.63 12.17
CA PHE A 39 -8.52 -10.22 13.56
C PHE A 39 -9.54 -9.08 13.66
N SER A 40 -10.48 -9.22 14.62
CA SER A 40 -11.31 -8.10 15.06
C SER A 40 -10.48 -7.16 15.96
N TYR A 41 -10.68 -5.87 15.83
CA TYR A 41 -10.03 -4.86 16.66
C TYR A 41 -10.93 -3.65 16.83
N ASP A 42 -10.74 -2.92 17.93
CA ASP A 42 -11.44 -1.66 18.16
C ASP A 42 -11.04 -0.63 17.08
N LYS A 43 -12.04 0.01 16.49
CA LYS A 43 -11.83 1.08 15.51
C LYS A 43 -11.41 2.39 16.16
N ASN A 44 -11.71 2.57 17.45
CA ASN A 44 -11.34 3.75 18.25
C ASN A 44 -9.90 3.60 18.76
N MET A 45 -8.94 3.67 17.85
CA MET A 45 -7.53 3.51 18.18
C MET A 45 -7.00 4.74 18.90
N GLN A 46 -6.39 4.53 20.08
CA GLN A 46 -5.66 5.54 20.81
C GLN A 46 -4.21 5.65 20.30
N ARG A 47 -3.52 6.76 20.66
CA ARG A 47 -2.11 6.95 20.28
C ARG A 47 -1.23 5.77 20.69
N ASN A 48 -1.41 5.24 21.90
CA ASN A 48 -0.64 4.09 22.39
C ASN A 48 -0.87 2.82 21.53
N ASP A 49 -2.08 2.61 21.03
CA ASP A 49 -2.37 1.50 20.12
C ASP A 49 -1.62 1.61 18.80
N ILE A 50 -1.48 2.85 18.30
CA ILE A 50 -0.79 3.13 17.05
C ILE A 50 0.71 2.93 17.23
N VAL A 51 1.29 3.46 18.30
CA VAL A 51 2.71 3.28 18.65
C VAL A 51 3.03 1.80 18.84
N SER A 52 2.24 1.07 19.63
CA SER A 52 2.42 -0.38 19.83
C SER A 52 2.33 -1.17 18.53
N GLN A 53 1.50 -0.72 17.57
CA GLN A 53 1.45 -1.36 16.26
C GLN A 53 2.70 -1.08 15.43
N VAL A 54 3.28 0.13 15.52
CA VAL A 54 4.56 0.44 14.86
C VAL A 54 5.68 -0.39 15.46
N ASP A 55 5.74 -0.52 16.79
CA ASP A 55 6.73 -1.39 17.47
C ASP A 55 6.60 -2.85 17.01
N LEU A 56 5.38 -3.34 16.86
CA LEU A 56 5.13 -4.69 16.36
C LEU A 56 5.55 -4.87 14.88
N ILE A 57 5.37 -3.86 14.04
CA ILE A 57 5.87 -3.85 12.66
C ILE A 57 7.39 -3.94 12.66
N ILE A 58 8.07 -3.17 13.52
CA ILE A 58 9.52 -3.20 13.67
C ILE A 58 9.99 -4.59 14.13
N GLU A 59 9.34 -5.17 15.14
CA GLU A 59 9.65 -6.50 15.65
C GLU A 59 9.49 -7.57 14.55
N PHE A 60 8.41 -7.52 13.79
CA PHE A 60 8.17 -8.41 12.65
C PHE A 60 9.29 -8.33 11.62
N HIS A 61 9.69 -7.13 11.20
CA HIS A 61 10.77 -6.96 10.22
C HIS A 61 12.12 -7.47 10.76
N LYS A 62 12.43 -7.21 12.04
CA LYS A 62 13.67 -7.70 12.66
C LYS A 62 13.79 -9.22 12.67
N LEU A 63 12.68 -9.93 12.92
CA LEU A 63 12.65 -11.39 12.89
C LEU A 63 12.93 -11.97 11.50
N LEU A 64 12.54 -11.25 10.44
CA LEU A 64 12.68 -11.69 9.06
C LEU A 64 13.97 -11.21 8.38
N LEU A 65 14.76 -10.35 9.03
CA LEU A 65 16.01 -9.85 8.48
C LEU A 65 16.98 -10.98 8.13
N GLY A 66 17.58 -10.90 6.92
CA GLY A 66 18.53 -11.91 6.43
C GLY A 66 17.88 -13.28 6.18
N GLY A 67 16.56 -13.30 6.06
CA GLY A 67 15.82 -14.51 5.78
C GLY A 67 15.97 -14.94 4.34
N ASN A 68 16.89 -15.87 4.08
CA ASN A 68 17.04 -16.44 2.74
C ASN A 68 15.81 -17.32 2.41
N LEU A 69 14.79 -16.69 1.83
CA LEU A 69 13.64 -17.36 1.21
C LEU A 69 13.85 -17.48 -0.32
N THR A 70 15.11 -17.35 -0.77
CA THR A 70 15.47 -17.54 -2.17
C THR A 70 15.17 -18.99 -2.59
N GLY A 71 14.49 -19.15 -3.72
CA GLY A 71 13.96 -20.44 -4.16
C GLY A 71 12.47 -20.65 -3.90
N LEU A 72 11.81 -19.81 -3.09
CA LEU A 72 10.37 -19.81 -2.97
C LEU A 72 9.76 -18.87 -4.03
N SER A 73 9.23 -19.44 -5.08
CA SER A 73 8.69 -18.70 -6.25
C SER A 73 7.56 -17.74 -5.91
N LYS A 74 6.94 -17.88 -4.73
CA LYS A 74 5.79 -17.08 -4.31
C LYS A 74 6.15 -15.71 -3.75
N ILE A 75 7.36 -15.51 -3.21
CA ILE A 75 7.76 -14.21 -2.68
C ILE A 75 8.44 -13.42 -3.79
N LYS A 76 7.68 -12.51 -4.40
CA LYS A 76 8.16 -11.67 -5.49
C LYS A 76 8.89 -10.44 -4.95
N SER A 77 9.85 -9.92 -5.70
CA SER A 77 10.42 -8.61 -5.41
C SER A 77 9.55 -7.51 -6.02
N THR A 78 9.24 -6.52 -5.18
CA THR A 78 8.54 -5.28 -5.58
C THR A 78 9.38 -4.04 -5.31
N ILE A 79 10.66 -4.22 -4.99
CA ILE A 79 11.61 -3.13 -4.70
C ILE A 79 11.58 -2.11 -5.84
N GLY A 80 11.38 -0.85 -5.49
CA GLY A 80 11.35 0.27 -6.43
C GLY A 80 10.05 0.45 -7.23
N ARG A 81 9.15 -0.51 -7.22
CA ARG A 81 7.91 -0.45 -8.03
C ARG A 81 6.96 0.66 -7.63
N GLU A 82 6.90 1.00 -6.35
CA GLU A 82 5.98 2.04 -5.84
C GLU A 82 6.32 3.40 -6.46
N VAL A 83 7.56 3.84 -6.36
CA VAL A 83 8.03 5.13 -6.91
C VAL A 83 7.92 5.16 -8.44
N GLU A 84 8.29 4.08 -9.11
CA GLU A 84 8.14 4.01 -10.57
C GLU A 84 6.67 4.04 -11.01
N SER A 85 5.77 3.40 -10.27
CA SER A 85 4.33 3.46 -10.54
C SER A 85 3.79 4.90 -10.43
N TYR A 86 4.28 5.66 -9.46
CA TYR A 86 3.93 7.06 -9.27
C TYR A 86 4.38 7.95 -10.44
N LYS A 87 5.59 7.76 -10.95
CA LYS A 87 6.08 8.47 -12.15
C LYS A 87 5.19 8.20 -13.37
N VAL A 88 4.81 6.94 -13.55
CA VAL A 88 3.88 6.56 -14.64
C VAL A 88 2.52 7.22 -14.43
N GLN A 89 1.99 7.20 -13.21
CA GLN A 89 0.71 7.80 -12.85
C GLN A 89 0.71 9.32 -13.13
N ILE A 90 1.73 10.04 -12.68
CA ILE A 90 1.87 11.49 -12.93
C ILE A 90 1.81 11.79 -14.43
N ARG A 91 2.61 11.10 -15.24
CA ARG A 91 2.62 11.33 -16.71
C ARG A 91 1.25 11.09 -17.35
N LYS A 92 0.53 10.04 -16.91
CA LYS A 92 -0.82 9.74 -17.40
C LYS A 92 -1.81 10.82 -17.01
N LEU A 93 -1.73 11.32 -15.77
CA LEU A 93 -2.67 12.32 -15.27
C LEU A 93 -2.37 13.72 -15.79
N GLN A 94 -1.12 14.07 -16.05
CA GLN A 94 -0.76 15.31 -16.76
C GLN A 94 -1.41 15.38 -18.13
N LYS A 95 -1.33 14.29 -18.93
CA LYS A 95 -2.01 14.21 -20.22
C LYS A 95 -3.53 14.31 -20.08
N ASN A 96 -4.09 13.67 -19.08
CA ASN A 96 -5.53 13.75 -18.82
C ASN A 96 -5.97 15.15 -18.36
N TYR A 97 -5.16 15.84 -17.55
CA TYR A 97 -5.43 17.23 -17.15
C TYR A 97 -5.54 18.15 -18.36
N SER A 98 -4.58 18.09 -19.29
CA SER A 98 -4.61 18.86 -20.53
C SER A 98 -5.85 18.56 -21.36
N TYR A 99 -6.26 17.28 -21.45
CA TYR A 99 -7.49 16.88 -22.13
C TYR A 99 -8.75 17.46 -21.46
N VAL A 100 -8.87 17.35 -20.12
CA VAL A 100 -10.03 17.87 -19.38
C VAL A 100 -10.09 19.41 -19.49
N SER A 101 -8.93 20.08 -19.46
CA SER A 101 -8.84 21.54 -19.59
C SER A 101 -9.26 22.05 -20.98
N SER A 102 -9.22 21.22 -22.02
CA SER A 102 -9.64 21.61 -23.37
C SER A 102 -11.15 21.40 -23.65
N LYS A 103 -11.90 20.82 -22.70
CA LYS A 103 -13.32 20.56 -22.84
C LYS A 103 -14.14 21.85 -22.69
N THR A 104 -15.20 21.97 -23.48
CA THR A 104 -16.19 23.05 -23.36
C THR A 104 -17.21 22.81 -22.23
N CYS A 105 -17.51 21.53 -21.94
CA CYS A 105 -18.42 21.13 -20.87
C CYS A 105 -17.74 20.12 -19.94
N THR A 106 -17.86 20.36 -18.65
CA THR A 106 -17.28 19.52 -17.59
C THR A 106 -18.34 19.07 -16.59
N ASN A 107 -18.15 17.89 -16.02
CA ASN A 107 -18.96 17.39 -14.90
C ASN A 107 -18.32 17.76 -13.55
N GLU A 108 -19.02 17.44 -12.44
CA GLU A 108 -18.57 17.78 -11.09
C GLU A 108 -17.18 17.21 -10.75
N ILE A 109 -16.87 15.97 -11.16
CA ILE A 109 -15.55 15.35 -10.95
C ILE A 109 -14.48 16.12 -11.75
N GLU A 110 -14.75 16.44 -13.00
CA GLU A 110 -13.82 17.19 -13.84
C GLU A 110 -13.60 18.61 -13.30
N ASN A 111 -14.61 19.25 -12.73
CA ASN A 111 -14.45 20.54 -12.04
C ASN A 111 -13.51 20.44 -10.83
N ILE A 112 -13.60 19.37 -10.03
CA ILE A 112 -12.67 19.11 -8.92
C ILE A 112 -11.25 18.89 -9.45
N ILE A 113 -11.10 18.13 -10.55
CA ILE A 113 -9.82 17.89 -11.21
C ILE A 113 -9.22 19.21 -11.73
N LEU A 114 -10.00 20.05 -12.37
CA LEU A 114 -9.54 21.35 -12.88
C LEU A 114 -9.09 22.28 -11.75
N SER A 115 -9.85 22.31 -10.66
CA SER A 115 -9.55 23.19 -9.52
C SER A 115 -8.32 22.74 -8.71
N ASN A 116 -8.08 21.43 -8.57
CA ASN A 116 -7.07 20.91 -7.66
C ASN A 116 -5.97 20.11 -8.37
N GLY A 117 -6.21 19.59 -9.56
CA GLY A 117 -5.34 18.63 -10.23
C GLY A 117 -3.94 19.16 -10.50
N LYS A 118 -3.82 20.45 -10.92
CA LYS A 118 -2.50 21.07 -11.14
C LYS A 118 -1.68 21.09 -9.86
N ILE A 119 -2.25 21.54 -8.76
CA ILE A 119 -1.60 21.60 -7.44
C ILE A 119 -1.18 20.20 -6.97
N MET A 120 -2.06 19.20 -7.15
CA MET A 120 -1.77 17.83 -6.75
C MET A 120 -0.68 17.19 -7.62
N LEU A 121 -0.63 17.50 -8.92
CA LEU A 121 0.47 17.05 -9.80
C LEU A 121 1.79 17.72 -9.45
N GLU A 122 1.79 19.01 -9.13
CA GLU A 122 2.99 19.71 -8.66
C GLU A 122 3.50 19.12 -7.33
N LYS A 123 2.60 18.86 -6.37
CA LYS A 123 2.90 18.19 -5.11
C LYS A 123 3.47 16.79 -5.35
N ALA A 124 2.89 16.02 -6.26
CA ALA A 124 3.38 14.70 -6.62
C ALA A 124 4.78 14.73 -7.23
N ASN A 125 5.06 15.67 -8.15
CA ASN A 125 6.39 15.84 -8.73
C ASN A 125 7.43 16.23 -7.67
N LYS A 126 7.11 17.18 -6.78
CA LYS A 126 7.98 17.57 -5.67
C LYS A 126 8.31 16.38 -4.78
N ALA A 127 7.32 15.57 -4.41
CA ALA A 127 7.52 14.38 -3.59
C ALA A 127 8.46 13.36 -4.24
N ILE A 128 8.32 13.11 -5.54
CA ILE A 128 9.21 12.20 -6.28
C ILE A 128 10.63 12.78 -6.38
N ASN A 129 10.78 14.06 -6.71
CA ASN A 129 12.09 14.72 -6.79
C ASN A 129 12.79 14.64 -5.42
N TYR A 130 12.09 14.97 -4.34
CA TYR A 130 12.62 14.88 -2.98
C TYR A 130 13.15 13.48 -2.67
N ILE A 131 12.42 12.41 -3.01
CA ILE A 131 12.87 11.03 -2.83
C ILE A 131 14.19 10.78 -3.56
N TYR A 132 14.33 11.23 -4.81
CA TYR A 132 15.56 11.03 -5.59
C TYR A 132 16.74 11.87 -5.09
N GLU A 133 16.49 13.07 -4.59
CA GLU A 133 17.51 13.97 -4.03
C GLU A 133 18.08 13.45 -2.69
N HIS A 134 17.39 12.53 -1.99
CA HIS A 134 17.80 11.98 -0.69
C HIS A 134 18.21 10.50 -0.76
N ASP A 135 19.10 10.18 -1.68
CA ASP A 135 19.74 8.87 -1.83
C ASP A 135 18.79 7.67 -1.87
N TYR A 136 17.73 7.79 -2.65
CA TYR A 136 16.77 6.70 -2.87
C TYR A 136 17.45 5.38 -3.28
N PHE A 137 18.47 5.46 -4.13
CA PHE A 137 19.19 4.26 -4.56
C PHE A 137 19.99 3.60 -3.44
N GLY A 138 20.46 4.38 -2.46
CA GLY A 138 21.06 3.85 -1.24
C GLY A 138 20.07 3.08 -0.40
N VAL A 139 18.83 3.59 -0.26
CA VAL A 139 17.73 2.88 0.42
C VAL A 139 17.41 1.55 -0.27
N ILE A 140 17.31 1.53 -1.60
CA ILE A 140 17.11 0.30 -2.40
C ILE A 140 18.24 -0.68 -2.17
N ARG A 141 19.50 -0.23 -2.31
CA ARG A 141 20.68 -1.09 -2.14
C ARG A 141 20.75 -1.71 -0.75
N ARG A 142 20.45 -0.92 0.29
CA ARG A 142 20.36 -1.43 1.66
C ARG A 142 19.31 -2.55 1.76
N SER A 143 18.10 -2.32 1.26
CA SER A 143 17.02 -3.30 1.32
C SER A 143 17.39 -4.61 0.61
N MET A 144 18.01 -4.52 -0.57
CA MET A 144 18.49 -5.69 -1.30
C MET A 144 19.58 -6.45 -0.52
N ASN A 145 20.55 -5.73 0.05
CA ASN A 145 21.64 -6.34 0.80
C ASN A 145 21.18 -7.00 2.12
N ARG A 146 20.10 -6.50 2.70
CA ARG A 146 19.52 -7.00 3.96
C ARG A 146 18.41 -8.02 3.72
N GLU A 147 18.07 -8.31 2.46
CA GLU A 147 16.95 -9.20 2.08
C GLU A 147 15.66 -8.84 2.83
N GLU A 148 15.32 -7.55 2.82
CA GLU A 148 14.18 -7.03 3.58
C GLU A 148 12.86 -7.52 3.00
N ILE A 149 11.95 -7.94 3.89
CA ILE A 149 10.64 -8.51 3.56
C ILE A 149 9.55 -7.64 4.18
N CYS A 150 8.60 -7.22 3.36
CA CYS A 150 7.37 -6.56 3.76
C CYS A 150 6.21 -7.56 3.85
N LEU A 151 5.32 -7.36 4.81
CA LEU A 151 4.05 -8.09 4.93
C LEU A 151 2.97 -7.53 4.02
N GLY A 152 3.05 -6.24 3.68
CA GLY A 152 2.09 -5.50 2.84
C GLY A 152 0.83 -5.06 3.58
N LYS A 153 0.34 -5.83 4.56
CA LYS A 153 -0.81 -5.48 5.40
C LYS A 153 -0.44 -5.66 6.86
N VAL A 154 -0.01 -4.58 7.49
CA VAL A 154 0.59 -4.58 8.84
C VAL A 154 -0.30 -3.97 9.94
N ASP A 155 -1.56 -3.73 9.63
CA ASP A 155 -2.51 -3.21 10.63
C ASP A 155 -3.08 -4.32 11.53
N LYS A 156 -3.71 -3.92 12.64
CA LYS A 156 -4.28 -4.82 13.66
C LYS A 156 -5.22 -5.91 13.10
N SER A 157 -5.80 -5.74 11.89
CA SER A 157 -6.62 -6.79 11.28
C SER A 157 -5.83 -7.94 10.68
N ASN A 158 -4.53 -7.79 10.49
CA ASN A 158 -3.66 -8.80 9.88
C ASN A 158 -2.44 -9.16 10.74
N LEU A 159 -1.94 -8.23 11.57
CA LEU A 159 -0.75 -8.41 12.39
C LEU A 159 -1.08 -8.06 13.84
N ARG A 160 -0.89 -9.00 14.75
CA ARG A 160 -1.06 -8.80 16.19
C ARG A 160 -0.01 -9.57 16.99
N LYS A 161 0.17 -9.19 18.25
CA LYS A 161 0.93 -9.95 19.23
C LYS A 161 -0.05 -10.66 20.18
N ASN A 162 0.14 -11.94 20.36
CA ASN A 162 -0.64 -12.75 21.30
C ASN A 162 0.36 -13.46 22.23
N ASN A 163 0.40 -12.99 23.46
CA ASN A 163 1.45 -13.34 24.43
C ASN A 163 2.84 -12.99 23.82
N GLU A 164 3.74 -13.99 23.68
CA GLU A 164 5.07 -13.80 23.10
C GLU A 164 5.15 -14.08 21.59
N LYS A 165 4.05 -14.55 20.97
CA LYS A 165 4.02 -14.90 19.56
C LYS A 165 3.44 -13.78 18.70
N ILE A 166 4.04 -13.59 17.55
CA ILE A 166 3.45 -12.75 16.49
C ILE A 166 2.48 -13.62 15.69
N GLU A 167 1.26 -13.13 15.54
CA GLU A 167 0.23 -13.78 14.72
C GLU A 167 -0.07 -12.93 13.49
N VAL A 168 -0.13 -13.60 12.34
CA VAL A 168 -0.48 -13.01 11.04
C VAL A 168 -1.69 -13.72 10.48
N CYS A 169 -2.71 -12.97 10.05
CA CYS A 169 -3.89 -13.55 9.40
C CYS A 169 -3.55 -14.13 8.03
N THR A 170 -2.86 -13.34 7.19
CA THR A 170 -2.50 -13.72 5.83
C THR A 170 -1.18 -13.12 5.38
N ILE A 171 -0.43 -13.89 4.62
CA ILE A 171 0.85 -13.49 4.01
C ILE A 171 0.75 -13.20 2.50
N LYS A 172 -0.47 -13.11 1.95
CA LYS A 172 -0.70 -12.91 0.50
C LYS A 172 -0.04 -11.65 -0.07
N GLY A 173 0.23 -10.65 0.80
CA GLY A 173 0.92 -9.42 0.43
C GLY A 173 2.43 -9.43 0.66
N MET A 174 3.00 -10.54 1.13
CA MET A 174 4.41 -10.62 1.49
C MET A 174 5.30 -10.55 0.26
N THR A 175 6.28 -9.65 0.28
CA THR A 175 7.19 -9.39 -0.86
C THR A 175 8.57 -8.97 -0.34
N TYR A 176 9.62 -9.21 -1.13
CA TYR A 176 10.88 -8.49 -0.94
C TYR A 176 10.66 -7.03 -1.31
N ASN A 177 10.80 -6.14 -0.34
CA ASN A 177 10.60 -4.71 -0.53
C ASN A 177 11.24 -3.90 0.59
N LEU A 178 11.26 -2.57 0.43
CA LEU A 178 11.71 -1.64 1.45
C LEU A 178 10.73 -1.68 2.64
N VAL A 179 11.22 -2.00 3.83
CA VAL A 179 10.40 -2.11 5.06
C VAL A 179 9.63 -0.82 5.37
N GLU A 180 10.10 0.32 4.90
CA GLU A 180 9.44 1.62 4.98
C GLU A 180 8.06 1.61 4.32
N GLU A 181 7.86 0.81 3.27
CA GLU A 181 6.56 0.78 2.57
C GLU A 181 5.45 0.16 3.43
N ASP A 182 5.79 -0.73 4.36
CA ASP A 182 4.82 -1.24 5.33
C ASP A 182 4.35 -0.13 6.28
N LEU A 183 5.27 0.68 6.83
CA LEU A 183 4.90 1.83 7.65
C LEU A 183 4.08 2.84 6.85
N TYR A 184 4.53 3.18 5.63
CA TYR A 184 3.81 4.09 4.75
C TYR A 184 2.37 3.64 4.50
N ASN A 185 2.17 2.37 4.17
CA ASN A 185 0.83 1.81 3.96
C ASN A 185 -0.02 1.86 5.25
N TYR A 186 0.59 1.68 6.42
CA TYR A 186 -0.08 1.83 7.71
C TYR A 186 -0.51 3.27 7.96
N ILE A 187 0.38 4.24 7.79
CA ILE A 187 0.08 5.68 7.89
C ILE A 187 -1.07 6.06 6.97
N LYS A 188 -1.00 5.69 5.68
CA LYS A 188 -2.09 5.95 4.72
C LYS A 188 -3.42 5.31 5.13
N LYS A 189 -3.39 4.15 5.79
CA LYS A 189 -4.61 3.53 6.32
C LYS A 189 -5.19 4.32 7.49
N LEU A 190 -4.37 4.86 8.39
CA LEU A 190 -4.81 5.70 9.50
C LEU A 190 -5.42 7.01 8.98
N GLN A 191 -4.79 7.66 8.00
CA GLN A 191 -5.31 8.87 7.34
C GLN A 191 -6.69 8.64 6.70
N ARG A 192 -6.88 7.53 5.97
CA ARG A 192 -8.18 7.18 5.37
C ARG A 192 -9.27 6.95 6.40
N LYS A 193 -8.90 6.54 7.61
CA LYS A 193 -9.82 6.40 8.75
C LYS A 193 -10.04 7.70 9.52
N GLU A 194 -9.40 8.80 9.08
CA GLU A 194 -9.45 10.12 9.72
C GLU A 194 -8.94 10.10 11.18
N ILE A 195 -8.05 9.16 11.49
CA ILE A 195 -7.38 9.11 12.79
C ILE A 195 -6.31 10.19 12.80
N ASN A 196 -6.36 11.04 13.82
CA ASN A 196 -5.35 12.09 14.00
C ASN A 196 -4.02 11.47 14.45
N ILE A 197 -2.97 11.65 13.66
CA ILE A 197 -1.63 11.12 13.90
C ILE A 197 -0.58 12.20 13.65
N ASP A 198 0.50 12.15 14.40
CA ASP A 198 1.74 12.82 14.05
C ASP A 198 2.57 11.88 13.15
N GLU A 199 2.53 12.12 11.85
CA GLU A 199 3.23 11.29 10.87
C GLU A 199 4.75 11.31 11.07
N GLU A 200 5.29 12.48 11.40
CA GLU A 200 6.72 12.65 11.60
C GLU A 200 7.21 11.89 12.84
N GLU A 201 6.41 11.89 13.91
CA GLU A 201 6.68 11.10 15.10
C GLU A 201 6.72 9.60 14.78
N LEU A 202 5.75 9.09 14.04
CA LEU A 202 5.70 7.68 13.66
C LEU A 202 6.87 7.28 12.75
N ILE A 203 7.26 8.16 11.83
CA ILE A 203 8.43 7.93 10.95
C ILE A 203 9.71 7.88 11.79
N LYS A 204 9.91 8.83 12.72
CA LYS A 204 11.07 8.86 13.62
C LYS A 204 11.16 7.59 14.48
N LEU A 205 10.04 7.19 15.08
CA LEU A 205 9.93 5.97 15.87
C LEU A 205 10.35 4.73 15.06
N PHE A 206 9.81 4.59 13.87
CA PHE A 206 10.09 3.45 13.00
C PHE A 206 11.54 3.41 12.53
N VAL A 207 12.07 4.53 12.04
CA VAL A 207 13.44 4.63 11.53
C VAL A 207 14.45 4.34 12.65
N HIS A 208 14.25 4.92 13.83
CA HIS A 208 15.10 4.66 14.99
C HIS A 208 14.98 3.21 15.46
N GLY A 209 13.76 2.71 15.66
CA GLY A 209 13.50 1.35 16.13
C GLY A 209 14.00 0.27 15.17
N SER A 210 13.98 0.51 13.86
CA SER A 210 14.48 -0.41 12.82
C SER A 210 15.96 -0.25 12.52
N HIS A 211 16.68 0.66 13.19
CA HIS A 211 18.08 0.99 12.92
C HIS A 211 18.34 1.33 11.46
N LEU A 212 17.46 2.17 10.89
CA LEU A 212 17.57 2.66 9.52
C LEU A 212 18.33 4.00 9.48
N SER A 213 18.82 4.37 8.30
CA SER A 213 19.52 5.63 8.09
C SER A 213 18.55 6.81 7.98
N PHE A 214 19.10 8.02 8.02
CA PHE A 214 18.33 9.24 7.78
C PHE A 214 17.70 9.27 6.37
N ASN A 215 18.33 8.64 5.38
CA ASN A 215 17.76 8.51 4.04
C ASN A 215 16.42 7.76 4.04
N SER A 216 16.22 6.82 4.98
CA SER A 216 14.92 6.14 5.16
C SER A 216 13.85 7.07 5.72
N PHE A 217 14.24 8.02 6.58
CA PHE A 217 13.35 9.06 7.07
C PHE A 217 12.88 9.95 5.92
N ASP A 218 13.83 10.42 5.09
CA ASP A 218 13.51 11.26 3.94
C ASP A 218 12.68 10.51 2.88
N TYR A 219 12.98 9.23 2.65
CA TYR A 219 12.17 8.38 1.77
C TYR A 219 10.72 8.29 2.24
N LEU A 220 10.49 7.99 3.52
CA LEU A 220 9.14 7.94 4.12
C LEU A 220 8.43 9.30 4.05
N ARG A 221 9.14 10.39 4.34
CA ARG A 221 8.63 11.76 4.24
C ARG A 221 8.18 12.09 2.82
N GLY A 222 8.99 11.72 1.83
CA GLY A 222 8.64 11.86 0.42
C GLY A 222 7.41 11.05 0.03
N LEU A 223 7.34 9.78 0.44
CA LEU A 223 6.15 8.93 0.20
C LEU A 223 4.88 9.50 0.85
N CYS A 224 4.96 9.97 2.10
CA CYS A 224 3.81 10.54 2.82
C CYS A 224 3.33 11.85 2.17
N SER A 225 4.25 12.62 1.56
CA SER A 225 3.93 13.85 0.84
C SER A 225 3.25 13.62 -0.51
N TYR A 226 3.38 12.42 -1.09
CA TYR A 226 2.73 12.07 -2.35
C TYR A 226 1.21 11.97 -2.19
N PRO A 227 0.40 12.70 -3.01
CA PRO A 227 -1.06 12.72 -2.89
C PRO A 227 -1.70 11.47 -3.52
N LYS A 228 -1.39 10.30 -2.92
CA LYS A 228 -1.72 8.96 -3.45
C LYS A 228 -3.20 8.76 -3.70
N ASP A 229 -4.05 9.14 -2.76
CA ASP A 229 -5.46 8.79 -2.81
C ASP A 229 -6.21 9.69 -3.81
N PHE A 230 -5.91 11.00 -3.86
CA PHE A 230 -6.48 11.90 -4.87
C PHE A 230 -6.13 11.44 -6.29
N LEU A 231 -4.84 11.18 -6.54
CA LEU A 231 -4.39 10.76 -7.87
C LEU A 231 -4.94 9.38 -8.25
N LYS A 232 -5.11 8.47 -7.29
CA LYS A 232 -5.74 7.17 -7.51
C LYS A 232 -7.22 7.27 -7.89
N PHE A 233 -8.00 8.13 -7.22
CA PHE A 233 -9.40 8.35 -7.58
C PHE A 233 -9.52 9.02 -8.94
N TRP A 234 -8.66 10.00 -9.24
CA TRP A 234 -8.58 10.62 -10.55
C TRP A 234 -8.22 9.61 -11.65
N GLU A 235 -7.21 8.75 -11.43
CA GLU A 235 -6.84 7.72 -12.40
C GLU A 235 -8.00 6.75 -12.67
N ARG A 236 -8.71 6.30 -11.63
CA ARG A 236 -9.90 5.46 -11.78
C ARG A 236 -10.99 6.13 -12.60
N TYR A 237 -11.24 7.42 -12.38
CA TYR A 237 -12.18 8.18 -13.18
C TYR A 237 -11.77 8.22 -14.65
N ARG A 238 -10.51 8.55 -14.93
CA ARG A 238 -9.97 8.54 -16.30
C ARG A 238 -10.15 7.19 -16.98
N ASP A 239 -9.84 6.09 -16.28
CA ASP A 239 -9.91 4.76 -16.87
C ASP A 239 -11.36 4.32 -17.11
N SER A 240 -12.30 4.62 -16.22
CA SER A 240 -13.72 4.36 -16.44
C SER A 240 -14.29 5.10 -17.69
N ARG A 241 -13.70 6.24 -18.05
CA ARG A 241 -14.10 6.97 -19.28
C ARG A 241 -13.49 6.39 -20.55
N LYS A 242 -12.31 5.75 -20.47
CA LYS A 242 -11.72 5.05 -21.64
C LYS A 242 -12.48 3.78 -21.99
N ASP A 243 -12.91 3.04 -20.99
CA ASP A 243 -13.70 1.83 -21.20
C ASP A 243 -15.06 2.13 -21.84
N ASN A 244 -15.69 3.25 -21.45
CA ASN A 244 -16.93 3.69 -22.09
C ASN A 244 -16.77 4.02 -23.59
N ILE A 245 -15.63 4.55 -24.04
CA ILE A 245 -15.38 4.80 -25.46
C ILE A 245 -15.24 3.48 -26.25
N ARG A 246 -14.64 2.48 -25.65
CA ARG A 246 -14.54 1.12 -26.27
C ARG A 246 -15.89 0.39 -26.28
N GLU A 247 -16.74 0.60 -25.26
CA GLU A 247 -18.07 0.00 -25.17
C GLU A 247 -19.08 0.62 -26.11
N ILE A 248 -18.95 1.91 -26.51
CA ILE A 248 -19.80 2.57 -27.52
C ILE A 248 -19.68 1.87 -28.89
N TYR A 249 -18.56 1.20 -29.15
CA TYR A 249 -18.39 0.35 -30.34
C TYR A 249 -19.03 -1.04 -30.21
N ASN A 250 -19.51 -1.44 -29.00
CA ASN A 250 -20.12 -2.76 -28.73
C ASN A 250 -21.52 -2.61 -28.09
N ILE A 251 -22.42 -1.86 -28.72
CA ILE A 251 -23.77 -1.58 -28.18
C ILE A 251 -24.68 -2.79 -28.33
N GLN A 252 -25.02 -3.44 -27.23
CA GLN A 252 -26.30 -4.09 -26.94
C GLN A 252 -26.33 -4.44 -25.42
N ASN A 253 -26.97 -3.58 -24.61
CA ASN A 253 -27.51 -3.81 -23.24
C ASN A 253 -27.42 -2.53 -22.37
N GLU A 254 -28.31 -1.56 -22.61
CA GLU A 254 -28.17 -0.20 -22.04
C GLU A 254 -28.76 0.00 -20.63
N GLU A 255 -29.81 -0.71 -20.24
CA GLU A 255 -30.54 -0.35 -19.01
C GLU A 255 -29.85 -0.71 -17.67
N CYS A 256 -29.07 -1.78 -17.61
CA CYS A 256 -28.31 -2.15 -16.39
C CYS A 256 -27.02 -1.37 -16.18
N LYS A 257 -26.50 -0.68 -17.18
CA LYS A 257 -25.21 0.04 -17.14
C LYS A 257 -25.34 1.45 -16.55
N GLY A 258 -26.47 2.11 -16.72
CA GLY A 258 -26.71 3.48 -16.23
C GLY A 258 -26.63 3.58 -14.70
N SER A 259 -27.26 2.68 -13.97
CA SER A 259 -27.29 2.69 -12.51
C SER A 259 -25.93 2.32 -11.86
N ARG A 260 -25.16 1.43 -12.48
CA ARG A 260 -23.79 1.08 -12.03
C ARG A 260 -22.81 2.23 -12.26
N LYS A 261 -22.94 2.93 -13.39
CA LYS A 261 -22.11 4.09 -13.75
C LYS A 261 -22.33 5.25 -12.77
N ALA A 262 -23.58 5.61 -12.50
CA ALA A 262 -23.93 6.68 -11.57
C ALA A 262 -23.38 6.39 -10.16
N ARG A 263 -23.55 5.17 -9.66
CA ARG A 263 -23.00 4.74 -8.33
C ARG A 263 -21.47 4.78 -8.31
N ASN A 264 -20.80 4.40 -9.39
CA ASN A 264 -19.33 4.48 -9.47
C ASN A 264 -18.83 5.93 -9.49
N ASP A 265 -19.49 6.80 -10.24
CA ASP A 265 -19.15 8.23 -10.29
C ASP A 265 -19.35 8.91 -8.92
N GLU A 266 -20.42 8.58 -8.19
CA GLU A 266 -20.65 9.07 -6.83
C GLU A 266 -19.57 8.59 -5.84
N GLN A 267 -19.16 7.34 -5.91
CA GLN A 267 -18.05 6.81 -5.07
C GLN A 267 -16.71 7.50 -5.39
N LEU A 268 -16.44 7.77 -6.67
CA LEU A 268 -15.23 8.47 -7.09
C LEU A 268 -15.24 9.93 -6.62
N LEU A 269 -16.38 10.61 -6.74
CA LEU A 269 -16.58 11.97 -6.28
C LEU A 269 -16.36 12.11 -4.78
N ASN A 270 -16.99 11.23 -3.99
CA ASN A 270 -16.83 11.19 -2.54
C ASN A 270 -15.39 10.87 -2.14
N GLY A 271 -14.72 9.96 -2.85
CA GLY A 271 -13.32 9.64 -2.67
C GLY A 271 -12.40 10.83 -2.92
N LEU A 272 -12.60 11.58 -4.00
CA LEU A 272 -11.85 12.80 -4.31
C LEU A 272 -12.05 13.88 -3.23
N LYS A 273 -13.31 14.16 -2.88
CA LYS A 273 -13.63 15.15 -1.83
C LYS A 273 -13.01 14.77 -0.48
N LYS A 274 -13.05 13.48 -0.12
CA LYS A 274 -12.44 12.98 1.11
C LYS A 274 -10.93 13.11 1.09
N SER A 275 -10.27 12.71 0.00
CA SER A 275 -8.81 12.77 -0.11
C SER A 275 -8.26 14.19 0.01
N LEU A 276 -8.97 15.19 -0.52
CA LEU A 276 -8.60 16.60 -0.38
C LEU A 276 -8.50 17.05 1.07
N LYS A 277 -9.34 16.52 1.99
CA LYS A 277 -9.35 16.93 3.41
C LYS A 277 -8.03 16.65 4.14
N TYR A 278 -7.38 15.52 3.83
CA TYR A 278 -6.14 15.15 4.50
C TYR A 278 -4.88 15.35 3.64
N GLU A 279 -4.97 15.22 2.32
CA GLU A 279 -3.80 15.41 1.45
C GLU A 279 -3.44 16.88 1.21
N SER A 280 -4.38 17.82 1.40
CA SER A 280 -4.08 19.26 1.42
C SER A 280 -3.30 19.68 2.67
N LYS A 281 -3.43 18.95 3.78
CA LYS A 281 -2.81 19.25 5.08
C LYS A 281 -1.42 18.63 5.26
N ASN A 282 -1.09 17.60 4.47
CA ASN A 282 0.15 16.83 4.61
C ASN A 282 1.36 17.62 4.13
N PHE A 283 2.50 17.33 4.76
CA PHE A 283 3.85 17.86 4.53
C PHE A 283 4.02 18.73 3.28
N ILE A 284 4.39 19.98 3.50
CA ILE A 284 4.99 20.83 2.47
C ILE A 284 6.48 20.50 2.49
N ILE A 285 6.92 19.76 1.47
CA ILE A 285 8.34 19.58 1.17
C ILE A 285 8.82 20.81 0.41
#